data_5483f26ec4d74fec343fb9a817faca0d
#
_entry.id   5483f26ec4d74fec343fb9a817faca0d
#
_cell.length_a   1.000
_cell.length_b   1.000
_cell.length_c   1.000
_cell.angle_alpha   90.00
_cell.angle_beta   90.00
_cell.angle_gamma   90.00
#
_symmetry.space_group_name_H-M   'P 1'
#
loop_
_entity.id
_entity.type
_entity.pdbx_description
1 polymer ?
#
loop_
_entity_poly.entity_id
_entity_poly.type
_entity_poly.pdbx_seq_one_letter_code
_entity_poly.pdbx_strand_id
1 'polypeptide(L)'
;ENLKNIAESGQKLADVDDTSIRGLEALKDVRDRIASGDIEERGTVTITVDAADLVNGEFAKIFTDGEGSLYKLNRDKNVKIIINVSHGEADITITFDNPINNTDYDNHLTKYVWNFGDYSGKVVINKDMGGLVICANGEVEVNSSCDVRVIAKTITKNGQEMHQIEGDDDTDTDTDTDTDTDTDTDT
;
A
#
# COMPACT_ATOMS: atom_id res chain seq x y z
N GLU A 1 9.79 8.49 15.48
CA GLU A 1 10.48 7.34 14.83
C GLU A 1 10.89 7.74 13.45
N ASN A 2 12.14 7.49 13.13
CA ASN A 2 12.76 8.15 12.04
C ASN A 2 12.76 7.22 10.80
N LEU A 3 12.88 7.78 9.61
CA LEU A 3 12.91 7.06 8.33
C LEU A 3 13.91 5.90 8.29
N LYS A 4 15.00 5.99 9.09
CA LYS A 4 15.98 4.92 9.21
C LYS A 4 15.36 3.65 9.81
N ASN A 5 14.56 3.77 10.87
CA ASN A 5 13.88 2.62 11.48
C ASN A 5 12.84 2.02 10.54
N ILE A 6 12.18 2.87 9.73
CA ILE A 6 11.23 2.43 8.72
C ILE A 6 11.95 1.71 7.57
N ALA A 7 13.09 2.23 7.12
CA ALA A 7 13.90 1.58 6.10
C ALA A 7 14.43 0.21 6.57
N GLU A 8 14.91 0.11 7.80
CA GLU A 8 15.35 -1.16 8.39
C GLU A 8 14.19 -2.15 8.55
N SER A 9 13.00 -1.67 8.92
CA SER A 9 11.78 -2.48 8.99
C SER A 9 11.33 -2.94 7.60
N GLY A 10 11.40 -2.06 6.59
CA GLY A 10 11.11 -2.39 5.21
C GLY A 10 12.08 -3.46 4.66
N GLN A 11 13.37 -3.32 4.91
CA GLN A 11 14.37 -4.33 4.55
C GLN A 11 14.08 -5.67 5.25
N LYS A 12 13.74 -5.65 6.53
CA LYS A 12 13.38 -6.86 7.27
C LYS A 12 12.14 -7.56 6.69
N LEU A 13 11.15 -6.80 6.22
CA LEU A 13 10.00 -7.36 5.51
C LEU A 13 10.39 -7.95 4.16
N ALA A 14 11.34 -7.33 3.45
CA ALA A 14 11.84 -7.83 2.18
C ALA A 14 12.62 -9.16 2.32
N ASP A 15 13.22 -9.40 3.47
CA ASP A 15 13.96 -10.64 3.75
C ASP A 15 13.05 -11.84 4.08
N VAL A 16 11.75 -11.58 4.28
CA VAL A 16 10.74 -12.62 4.55
C VAL A 16 10.00 -12.95 3.26
N ASP A 17 10.45 -13.97 2.56
CA ASP A 17 9.75 -14.52 1.40
C ASP A 17 9.11 -15.86 1.81
N ASP A 18 7.79 -15.88 1.87
CA ASP A 18 7.00 -17.07 2.27
C ASP A 18 6.72 -18.03 1.10
N THR A 19 7.11 -17.64 -0.12
CA THR A 19 6.85 -18.45 -1.31
C THR A 19 8.06 -18.58 -2.20
N SER A 20 8.25 -19.78 -2.76
CA SER A 20 9.23 -20.00 -3.85
C SER A 20 8.76 -19.45 -5.20
N ILE A 21 7.51 -18.99 -5.29
CA ILE A 21 6.88 -18.42 -6.47
C ILE A 21 7.03 -16.91 -6.41
N ARG A 22 7.32 -16.27 -7.55
CA ARG A 22 7.53 -14.82 -7.65
C ARG A 22 6.64 -14.19 -8.71
N GLY A 23 6.52 -12.87 -8.65
CA GLY A 23 5.88 -12.06 -9.68
C GLY A 23 4.40 -12.35 -9.84
N LEU A 24 3.96 -12.35 -11.09
CA LEU A 24 2.56 -12.56 -11.47
C LEU A 24 1.98 -13.87 -10.92
N GLU A 25 2.76 -14.93 -10.93
CA GLU A 25 2.31 -16.24 -10.44
C GLU A 25 2.10 -16.26 -8.92
N ALA A 26 2.97 -15.60 -8.17
CA ALA A 26 2.78 -15.45 -6.71
C ALA A 26 1.49 -14.66 -6.39
N LEU A 27 1.20 -13.62 -7.15
CA LEU A 27 -0.01 -12.82 -6.97
C LEU A 27 -1.28 -13.63 -7.31
N LYS A 28 -1.25 -14.43 -8.37
CA LYS A 28 -2.35 -15.35 -8.72
C LYS A 28 -2.56 -16.41 -7.64
N ASP A 29 -1.48 -17.00 -7.12
CA ASP A 29 -1.55 -18.00 -6.05
C ASP A 29 -2.22 -17.42 -4.80
N VAL A 30 -1.80 -16.24 -4.37
CA VAL A 30 -2.41 -15.56 -3.21
C VAL A 30 -3.90 -15.29 -3.45
N ARG A 31 -4.27 -14.77 -4.62
CA ARG A 31 -5.68 -14.55 -4.98
C ARG A 31 -6.50 -15.83 -4.88
N ASP A 32 -6.01 -16.91 -5.46
CA ASP A 32 -6.72 -18.20 -5.51
C ASP A 32 -6.82 -18.84 -4.12
N ARG A 33 -5.80 -18.70 -3.27
CA ARG A 33 -5.80 -19.15 -1.88
C ARG A 33 -6.73 -18.32 -0.98
N ILE A 34 -6.89 -17.03 -1.26
CA ILE A 34 -7.91 -16.20 -0.59
C ILE A 34 -9.30 -16.65 -1.02
N ALA A 35 -9.49 -16.92 -2.30
CA ALA A 35 -10.79 -17.37 -2.85
C ALA A 35 -11.20 -18.75 -2.30
N SER A 36 -10.25 -19.69 -2.16
CA SER A 36 -10.51 -21.03 -1.62
C SER A 36 -10.65 -21.05 -0.08
N GLY A 37 -10.16 -20.03 0.61
CA GLY A 37 -10.10 -19.97 2.07
C GLY A 37 -8.87 -20.64 2.67
N ASP A 38 -7.84 -20.94 1.86
CA ASP A 38 -6.58 -21.52 2.34
C ASP A 38 -5.71 -20.50 3.08
N ILE A 39 -6.02 -19.21 2.93
CA ILE A 39 -5.47 -18.15 3.76
C ILE A 39 -6.55 -17.71 4.75
N GLU A 40 -6.22 -17.77 6.04
CA GLU A 40 -7.13 -17.37 7.10
C GLU A 40 -7.52 -15.90 7.02
N GLU A 41 -8.73 -15.58 7.44
CA GLU A 41 -9.17 -14.18 7.58
C GLU A 41 -8.23 -13.42 8.51
N ARG A 42 -7.90 -12.17 8.13
CA ARG A 42 -6.94 -11.32 8.84
C ARG A 42 -5.51 -11.90 8.93
N GLY A 43 -5.23 -12.95 8.15
CA GLY A 43 -3.89 -13.50 8.00
C GLY A 43 -2.94 -12.50 7.32
N THR A 44 -1.67 -12.86 7.27
CA THR A 44 -0.66 -12.08 6.55
C THR A 44 0.05 -12.98 5.57
N VAL A 45 0.24 -12.52 4.35
CA VAL A 45 1.01 -13.19 3.33
C VAL A 45 2.02 -12.23 2.72
N THR A 46 3.20 -12.73 2.42
CA THR A 46 4.28 -11.97 1.77
C THR A 46 4.56 -12.57 0.41
N ILE A 47 4.66 -11.73 -0.60
CA ILE A 47 5.07 -12.11 -1.96
C ILE A 47 6.21 -11.21 -2.43
N THR A 48 7.00 -11.72 -3.37
CA THR A 48 8.02 -10.94 -4.05
C THR A 48 7.65 -10.79 -5.53
N VAL A 49 7.68 -9.58 -6.03
CA VAL A 49 7.46 -9.23 -7.43
C VAL A 49 8.66 -8.48 -8.00
N ASP A 50 8.87 -8.57 -9.29
CA ASP A 50 9.89 -7.74 -9.93
C ASP A 50 9.28 -6.39 -10.34
N ALA A 51 10.07 -5.33 -10.34
CA ALA A 51 9.60 -4.00 -10.71
C ALA A 51 8.97 -3.99 -12.12
N ALA A 52 9.43 -4.85 -13.03
CA ALA A 52 8.86 -5.00 -14.37
C ALA A 52 7.41 -5.54 -14.36
N ASP A 53 7.01 -6.28 -13.32
CA ASP A 53 5.64 -6.77 -13.20
C ASP A 53 4.64 -5.62 -12.95
N LEU A 54 5.08 -4.55 -12.31
CA LEU A 54 4.22 -3.42 -11.91
C LEU A 54 3.70 -2.60 -13.10
N VAL A 55 4.35 -2.70 -14.27
CA VAL A 55 3.90 -2.07 -15.53
C VAL A 55 3.14 -3.04 -16.42
N ASN A 56 2.99 -4.29 -15.98
CA ASN A 56 2.27 -5.32 -16.72
C ASN A 56 0.75 -5.20 -16.46
N GLY A 57 -0.02 -4.96 -17.52
CA GLY A 57 -1.48 -4.87 -17.43
C GLY A 57 -2.15 -6.10 -16.83
N GLU A 58 -1.61 -7.31 -17.05
CA GLU A 58 -2.14 -8.53 -16.43
C GLU A 58 -1.94 -8.54 -14.92
N PHE A 59 -0.82 -7.98 -14.44
CA PHE A 59 -0.58 -7.81 -12.99
C PHE A 59 -1.64 -6.88 -12.38
N ALA A 60 -1.89 -5.72 -12.98
CA ALA A 60 -2.88 -4.78 -12.53
C ALA A 60 -4.31 -5.37 -12.53
N LYS A 61 -4.67 -6.15 -13.55
CA LYS A 61 -5.98 -6.80 -13.65
C LYS A 61 -6.28 -7.77 -12.51
N ILE A 62 -5.27 -8.44 -11.97
CA ILE A 62 -5.48 -9.33 -10.83
C ILE A 62 -6.03 -8.56 -9.63
N PHE A 63 -5.62 -7.32 -9.44
CA PHE A 63 -6.15 -6.48 -8.36
C PHE A 63 -7.56 -5.96 -8.63
N THR A 64 -7.88 -5.58 -9.87
CA THR A 64 -9.01 -4.70 -10.15
C THR A 64 -10.08 -5.29 -11.08
N ASP A 65 -9.79 -6.35 -11.83
CA ASP A 65 -10.68 -6.83 -12.88
C ASP A 65 -11.74 -7.83 -12.40
N GLY A 66 -12.99 -7.35 -12.35
CA GLY A 66 -14.17 -8.16 -12.13
C GLY A 66 -14.35 -8.73 -10.71
N GLU A 67 -15.32 -9.64 -10.59
CA GLU A 67 -15.69 -10.25 -9.30
C GLU A 67 -14.59 -11.14 -8.71
N GLY A 68 -13.72 -11.69 -9.55
CA GLY A 68 -12.56 -12.49 -9.14
C GLY A 68 -11.30 -11.65 -8.83
N SER A 69 -11.40 -10.35 -8.80
CA SER A 69 -10.27 -9.48 -8.48
C SER A 69 -9.83 -9.61 -7.02
N LEU A 70 -8.55 -9.42 -6.79
CA LEU A 70 -7.98 -9.53 -5.45
C LEU A 70 -8.64 -8.55 -4.47
N TYR A 71 -8.89 -7.30 -4.89
CA TYR A 71 -9.57 -6.32 -4.05
C TYR A 71 -10.96 -6.77 -3.61
N LYS A 72 -11.76 -7.35 -4.52
CA LYS A 72 -13.11 -7.85 -4.17
C LYS A 72 -13.06 -9.09 -3.29
N LEU A 73 -12.23 -10.06 -3.63
CA LEU A 73 -12.10 -11.31 -2.86
C LEU A 73 -11.55 -11.05 -1.45
N ASN A 74 -10.63 -10.11 -1.31
CA ASN A 74 -10.02 -9.80 -0.02
C ASN A 74 -10.84 -8.81 0.83
N ARG A 75 -11.89 -8.22 0.27
CA ARG A 75 -12.68 -7.20 0.97
C ARG A 75 -13.13 -7.66 2.36
N ASP A 76 -13.78 -8.80 2.44
CA ASP A 76 -14.33 -9.32 3.68
C ASP A 76 -13.32 -10.19 4.46
N LYS A 77 -12.28 -10.65 3.79
CA LYS A 77 -11.24 -11.51 4.37
C LYS A 77 -10.18 -10.73 5.16
N ASN A 78 -9.96 -9.48 4.78
CA ASN A 78 -8.99 -8.62 5.44
C ASN A 78 -7.57 -9.21 5.57
N VAL A 79 -7.15 -10.01 4.59
CA VAL A 79 -5.79 -10.57 4.55
C VAL A 79 -4.82 -9.44 4.24
N LYS A 80 -3.78 -9.31 5.05
CA LYS A 80 -2.68 -8.39 4.81
C LYS A 80 -1.73 -8.97 3.79
N ILE A 81 -1.51 -8.26 2.69
CA ILE A 81 -0.61 -8.70 1.60
C ILE A 81 0.58 -7.76 1.55
N ILE A 82 1.74 -8.30 1.86
CA ILE A 82 3.02 -7.58 1.77
C ILE A 82 3.65 -7.92 0.43
N ILE A 83 3.84 -6.92 -0.41
CA ILE A 83 4.39 -7.03 -1.75
C ILE A 83 5.79 -6.44 -1.72
N ASN A 84 6.80 -7.29 -1.60
CA ASN A 84 8.18 -6.88 -1.70
C ASN A 84 8.53 -6.69 -3.18
N VAL A 85 9.00 -5.50 -3.54
CA VAL A 85 9.38 -5.19 -4.91
C VAL A 85 10.88 -5.36 -5.06
N SER A 86 11.27 -6.34 -5.87
CA SER A 86 12.66 -6.52 -6.31
C SER A 86 12.97 -5.51 -7.40
N HIS A 87 14.02 -4.76 -7.22
CA HIS A 87 14.37 -3.63 -8.09
C HIS A 87 15.78 -3.74 -8.65
N GLY A 88 16.00 -3.09 -9.80
CA GLY A 88 17.32 -2.77 -10.34
C GLY A 88 17.72 -1.33 -10.02
N GLU A 89 18.52 -0.72 -10.90
CA GLU A 89 18.97 0.67 -10.77
C GLU A 89 18.02 1.68 -11.43
N ALA A 90 17.07 1.22 -12.27
CA ALA A 90 16.16 2.10 -12.99
C ALA A 90 14.98 2.58 -12.11
N ASP A 91 14.40 3.71 -12.48
CA ASP A 91 13.17 4.19 -11.86
C ASP A 91 12.04 3.18 -12.02
N ILE A 92 11.24 3.02 -10.97
CA ILE A 92 10.12 2.08 -10.92
C ILE A 92 8.84 2.83 -11.25
N THR A 93 8.09 2.36 -12.24
CA THR A 93 6.77 2.90 -12.56
C THR A 93 5.70 1.90 -12.19
N ILE A 94 4.70 2.36 -11.43
CA ILE A 94 3.52 1.59 -11.09
C ILE A 94 2.37 2.11 -11.94
N THR A 95 1.70 1.20 -12.66
CA THR A 95 0.54 1.55 -13.47
C THR A 95 -0.55 0.51 -13.31
N PHE A 96 -1.76 0.94 -12.92
CA PHE A 96 -2.96 0.12 -12.89
C PHE A 96 -3.91 0.56 -14.01
N ASP A 97 -4.46 -0.39 -14.76
CA ASP A 97 -5.32 -0.09 -15.91
C ASP A 97 -6.70 0.43 -15.48
N ASN A 98 -7.23 -0.07 -14.39
CA ASN A 98 -8.52 0.32 -13.86
C ASN A 98 -8.35 1.10 -12.55
N PRO A 99 -9.00 2.26 -12.43
CA PRO A 99 -8.99 3.01 -11.18
C PRO A 99 -9.70 2.21 -10.08
N ILE A 100 -9.23 2.38 -8.86
CA ILE A 100 -9.91 1.88 -7.67
C ILE A 100 -11.13 2.77 -7.41
N ASN A 101 -12.29 2.15 -7.20
CA ASN A 101 -13.46 2.90 -6.78
C ASN A 101 -13.47 3.03 -5.25
N ASN A 102 -13.21 4.23 -4.76
CA ASN A 102 -13.06 4.56 -3.34
C ASN A 102 -14.26 4.11 -2.48
N THR A 103 -15.47 4.17 -3.01
CA THR A 103 -16.69 3.83 -2.24
C THR A 103 -16.76 2.35 -1.85
N ASP A 104 -16.06 1.47 -2.57
CA ASP A 104 -16.13 0.03 -2.35
C ASP A 104 -14.91 -0.50 -1.57
N TYR A 105 -13.84 0.28 -1.41
CA TYR A 105 -12.53 -0.24 -1.00
C TYR A 105 -11.84 0.50 0.15
N ASP A 106 -12.43 1.57 0.68
CA ASP A 106 -11.78 2.49 1.64
C ASP A 106 -11.11 1.79 2.83
N ASN A 107 -11.77 0.79 3.41
CA ASN A 107 -11.26 0.09 4.59
C ASN A 107 -10.28 -1.06 4.28
N HIS A 108 -10.08 -1.39 2.99
CA HIS A 108 -9.32 -2.59 2.60
C HIS A 108 -7.93 -2.26 2.07
N LEU A 109 -7.74 -1.04 1.61
CA LEU A 109 -6.51 -0.65 0.94
C LEU A 109 -5.30 -0.64 1.88
N THR A 110 -5.52 -0.45 3.18
CA THR A 110 -4.47 -0.53 4.22
C THR A 110 -3.85 -1.93 4.36
N LYS A 111 -4.53 -2.95 3.83
CA LYS A 111 -4.03 -4.34 3.86
C LYS A 111 -2.96 -4.61 2.79
N TYR A 112 -2.80 -3.72 1.82
CA TYR A 112 -1.77 -3.87 0.78
C TYR A 112 -0.57 -3.02 1.14
N VAL A 113 0.59 -3.67 1.30
CA VAL A 113 1.85 -3.00 1.63
C VAL A 113 2.82 -3.19 0.46
N TRP A 114 3.11 -2.10 -0.24
CA TRP A 114 4.08 -2.04 -1.32
C TRP A 114 5.43 -1.65 -0.74
N ASN A 115 6.31 -2.63 -0.58
CA ASN A 115 7.58 -2.44 0.10
C ASN A 115 8.75 -2.45 -0.90
N PHE A 116 9.42 -1.33 -1.02
CA PHE A 116 10.57 -1.14 -1.91
C PHE A 116 11.92 -1.34 -1.20
N GLY A 117 11.90 -1.78 0.06
CA GLY A 117 13.10 -2.15 0.81
C GLY A 117 14.15 -1.03 0.88
N ASP A 118 15.34 -1.33 0.39
CA ASP A 118 16.49 -0.41 0.35
C ASP A 118 16.57 0.45 -0.92
N TYR A 119 15.58 0.37 -1.82
CA TYR A 119 15.56 1.15 -3.05
C TYR A 119 15.65 2.65 -2.78
N SER A 120 16.61 3.31 -3.44
CA SER A 120 16.91 4.74 -3.26
C SER A 120 16.59 5.59 -4.49
N GLY A 121 16.05 4.99 -5.53
CA GLY A 121 15.62 5.69 -6.75
C GLY A 121 14.22 6.30 -6.63
N LYS A 122 13.56 6.45 -7.76
CA LYS A 122 12.22 7.04 -7.86
C LYS A 122 11.16 5.99 -8.16
N VAL A 123 10.08 6.01 -7.41
CA VAL A 123 8.84 5.28 -7.68
C VAL A 123 7.81 6.25 -8.25
N VAL A 124 7.27 5.96 -9.43
CA VAL A 124 6.30 6.81 -10.12
C VAL A 124 4.94 6.12 -10.16
N ILE A 125 3.93 6.74 -9.56
CA ILE A 125 2.55 6.25 -9.54
C ILE A 125 1.74 7.03 -10.58
N ASN A 126 1.46 6.41 -11.73
CA ASN A 126 0.79 7.03 -12.86
C ASN A 126 -0.72 6.74 -12.95
N LYS A 127 -1.21 5.80 -12.18
CA LYS A 127 -2.63 5.41 -12.15
C LYS A 127 -3.07 5.17 -10.71
N ASP A 128 -4.38 5.15 -10.52
CA ASP A 128 -4.97 4.89 -9.22
C ASP A 128 -4.51 3.55 -8.67
N MET A 129 -4.08 3.57 -7.44
CA MET A 129 -3.76 2.38 -6.66
C MET A 129 -4.12 2.61 -5.19
N GLY A 130 -4.13 1.55 -4.41
CA GLY A 130 -4.37 1.62 -2.97
C GLY A 130 -3.28 0.96 -2.16
N GLY A 131 -3.19 1.33 -0.91
CA GLY A 131 -2.33 0.70 0.07
C GLY A 131 -1.29 1.60 0.71
N LEU A 132 -0.38 0.97 1.45
CA LEU A 132 0.77 1.62 2.06
C LEU A 132 2.00 1.43 1.16
N VAL A 133 2.56 2.52 0.69
CA VAL A 133 3.80 2.53 -0.11
C VAL A 133 4.97 2.88 0.81
N ILE A 134 5.94 1.99 0.94
CA ILE A 134 7.16 2.18 1.74
C ILE A 134 8.36 2.23 0.80
N CYS A 135 8.92 3.43 0.64
CA CYS A 135 10.14 3.71 -0.13
C CYS A 135 11.04 4.67 0.68
N ALA A 136 11.43 4.23 1.88
CA ALA A 136 12.02 5.10 2.89
C ALA A 136 13.36 5.76 2.47
N ASN A 137 14.08 5.15 1.53
CA ASN A 137 15.36 5.67 1.01
C ASN A 137 15.21 6.43 -0.32
N GLY A 138 14.07 6.34 -0.98
CA GLY A 138 13.84 6.89 -2.32
C GLY A 138 12.80 8.00 -2.38
N GLU A 139 12.47 8.39 -3.60
CA GLU A 139 11.43 9.35 -3.93
C GLU A 139 10.17 8.61 -4.39
N VAL A 140 8.99 9.11 -4.03
CA VAL A 140 7.70 8.70 -4.61
C VAL A 140 7.07 9.89 -5.29
N GLU A 141 6.83 9.75 -6.59
CA GLU A 141 6.12 10.73 -7.41
C GLU A 141 4.70 10.22 -7.70
N VAL A 142 3.70 11.05 -7.37
CA VAL A 142 2.29 10.71 -7.56
C VAL A 142 1.69 11.60 -8.64
N ASN A 143 1.31 10.99 -9.77
CA ASN A 143 0.77 11.64 -10.96
C ASN A 143 -0.73 11.36 -11.18
N SER A 144 -1.35 10.60 -10.29
CA SER A 144 -2.78 10.25 -10.36
C SER A 144 -3.43 10.44 -9.00
N SER A 145 -4.74 10.66 -8.98
CA SER A 145 -5.51 10.54 -7.74
C SER A 145 -5.42 9.10 -7.25
N CYS A 146 -5.13 8.89 -5.99
CA CYS A 146 -4.95 7.55 -5.44
C CYS A 146 -5.22 7.50 -3.93
N ASP A 147 -5.60 6.30 -3.47
CA ASP A 147 -5.91 6.00 -2.09
C ASP A 147 -4.70 5.32 -1.44
N VAL A 148 -3.62 6.11 -1.26
CA VAL A 148 -2.37 5.59 -0.72
C VAL A 148 -1.90 6.37 0.49
N ARG A 149 -1.26 5.66 1.40
CA ARG A 149 -0.32 6.25 2.37
C ARG A 149 1.09 6.06 1.84
N VAL A 150 1.89 7.10 1.89
CA VAL A 150 3.27 7.05 1.39
C VAL A 150 4.24 7.36 2.52
N ILE A 151 5.23 6.49 2.67
CA ILE A 151 6.41 6.68 3.51
C ILE A 151 7.61 6.68 2.58
N ALA A 152 8.21 7.84 2.35
CA ALA A 152 9.34 8.01 1.46
C ALA A 152 10.29 9.10 1.98
N LYS A 153 11.53 9.11 1.46
CA LYS A 153 12.48 10.19 1.73
C LYS A 153 11.99 11.51 1.13
N THR A 154 11.41 11.46 -0.07
CA THR A 154 10.83 12.61 -0.77
C THR A 154 9.52 12.19 -1.41
N ILE A 155 8.51 13.05 -1.32
CA ILE A 155 7.22 12.84 -1.97
C ILE A 155 6.95 14.03 -2.88
N THR A 156 6.76 13.76 -4.17
CA THR A 156 6.39 14.73 -5.19
C THR A 156 4.96 14.45 -5.65
N LYS A 157 4.12 15.47 -5.66
CA LYS A 157 2.72 15.38 -6.07
C LYS A 157 2.44 16.35 -7.21
N ASN A 158 1.98 15.84 -8.34
CA ASN A 158 1.74 16.61 -9.55
C ASN A 158 0.25 16.96 -9.75
N GLY A 159 -0.30 17.80 -8.83
CA GLY A 159 -1.63 18.41 -8.98
C GLY A 159 -2.83 17.49 -8.75
N GLN A 160 -2.63 16.24 -8.38
CA GLN A 160 -3.69 15.27 -8.13
C GLN A 160 -4.04 15.16 -6.64
N GLU A 161 -5.17 14.57 -6.31
CA GLU A 161 -5.57 14.33 -4.93
C GLU A 161 -5.01 13.00 -4.43
N MET A 162 -4.42 13.01 -3.23
CA MET A 162 -4.13 11.80 -2.47
C MET A 162 -5.16 11.73 -1.36
N HIS A 163 -6.00 10.72 -1.42
CA HIS A 163 -6.94 10.47 -0.34
C HIS A 163 -6.21 9.73 0.78
N GLN A 164 -6.34 10.24 1.99
CA GLN A 164 -5.77 9.58 3.14
C GLN A 164 -6.66 8.39 3.51
N ILE A 165 -6.08 7.19 3.47
CA ILE A 165 -6.75 6.00 3.98
C ILE A 165 -6.66 6.04 5.50
N GLU A 166 -7.79 6.05 6.18
CA GLU A 166 -7.80 5.90 7.63
C GLU A 166 -7.28 4.49 8.00
N GLY A 167 -6.36 4.42 8.95
CA GLY A 167 -5.90 3.13 9.47
C GLY A 167 -6.98 2.53 10.38
N ASP A 168 -7.03 1.21 10.47
CA ASP A 168 -7.70 0.50 11.56
C ASP A 168 -6.97 0.85 12.88
N ASP A 169 -7.18 2.04 13.40
CA ASP A 169 -6.75 2.40 14.73
C ASP A 169 -7.96 2.25 15.66
N ASP A 170 -8.10 1.04 16.24
CA ASP A 170 -9.04 0.76 17.31
C ASP A 170 -8.66 1.49 18.63
N THR A 171 -7.91 2.57 18.53
CA THR A 171 -7.55 3.43 19.66
C THR A 171 -7.92 4.87 19.38
N ASP A 172 -9.23 5.15 19.32
CA ASP A 172 -9.76 6.49 19.57
C ASP A 172 -9.48 6.85 21.03
N THR A 173 -8.31 7.43 21.25
CA THR A 173 -8.08 8.20 22.46
C THR A 173 -8.17 9.66 22.07
N ASP A 174 -9.38 10.10 21.77
CA ASP A 174 -9.71 11.54 21.70
C ASP A 174 -9.55 12.12 23.10
N THR A 175 -8.38 12.66 23.34
CA THR A 175 -8.17 13.53 24.49
C THR A 175 -8.29 14.95 23.99
N ASP A 176 -9.50 15.37 23.67
CA ASP A 176 -9.84 16.79 23.52
C ASP A 176 -9.74 17.45 24.89
N THR A 177 -8.60 18.06 25.14
CA THR A 177 -8.43 18.94 26.28
C THR A 177 -8.70 20.37 25.79
N ASP A 178 -9.96 20.71 25.62
CA ASP A 178 -10.38 22.09 25.48
C ASP A 178 -10.22 22.79 26.84
N THR A 179 -9.14 23.54 26.94
CA THR A 179 -8.94 24.46 28.07
C THR A 179 -9.38 25.84 27.62
N ASP A 180 -10.67 26.08 27.65
CA ASP A 180 -11.21 27.43 27.57
C ASP A 180 -10.93 28.14 28.87
N THR A 181 -9.97 29.05 28.82
CA THR A 181 -9.72 30.01 29.92
C THR A 181 -10.34 31.35 29.55
N ASP A 182 -11.64 31.47 29.78
CA ASP A 182 -12.30 32.78 29.78
C ASP A 182 -11.87 33.53 31.03
N THR A 183 -11.07 34.58 30.83
CA THR A 183 -10.77 35.55 31.87
C THR A 183 -11.56 36.80 31.56
N ASP A 184 -12.81 36.84 32.03
CA ASP A 184 -13.56 38.10 32.13
C ASP A 184 -13.00 38.93 33.28
N THR A 185 -12.43 40.07 32.94
CA THR A 185 -12.10 41.12 33.92
C THR A 185 -12.99 42.30 33.62
N ASP A 186 -14.15 42.36 34.33
CA ASP A 186 -14.92 43.59 34.47
C ASP A 186 -14.29 44.50 35.52
N THR A 187 -14.03 45.70 35.09
CA THR A 187 -13.92 46.91 35.97
C THR A 187 -14.48 48.13 35.28
#